data_2a46c9d8f6a731c2511b0d4863161bec
#
_entry.id   2a46c9d8f6a731c2511b0d4863161bec
#
_cell.length_a   1.000
_cell.length_b   1.000
_cell.length_c   1.000
_cell.angle_alpha   90.00
_cell.angle_beta   90.00
_cell.angle_gamma   90.00
#
_symmetry.space_group_name_H-M   'P 1'
#
loop_
_entity.id
_entity.type
_entity.pdbx_description
1 polymer ?
#
loop_
_entity_poly.entity_id
_entity_poly.type
_entity_poly.pdbx_seq_one_letter_code
_entity_poly.pdbx_strand_id
1 'polypeptide(L)'
;MTPKDAVMQYHMAERAKLDIMMLAHQLTTVPTLKKEDKPGAKFVLTELLSVLRADMEGAESVTGRAEFGKAAEGIDEVLSLVSTNQFGIASDKCGEAMIPVTSVAADAFSVLSAEKLI
;
A
#
# COMPACT_ATOMS: atom_id res chain seq x y z
N MET A 1 -19.28 -10.52 -8.23
CA MET A 1 -19.13 -9.42 -7.23
C MET A 1 -20.45 -8.65 -7.16
N THR A 2 -20.99 -8.50 -5.95
CA THR A 2 -22.19 -7.68 -5.74
C THR A 2 -21.81 -6.20 -5.72
N PRO A 3 -22.76 -5.26 -5.94
CA PRO A 3 -22.47 -3.84 -5.77
C PRO A 3 -21.92 -3.48 -4.38
N LYS A 4 -22.43 -4.14 -3.33
CA LYS A 4 -21.94 -3.94 -1.97
C LYS A 4 -20.46 -4.35 -1.84
N ASP A 5 -20.09 -5.50 -2.40
CA ASP A 5 -18.69 -5.95 -2.41
C ASP A 5 -17.82 -4.98 -3.19
N ALA A 6 -18.31 -4.48 -4.31
CA ALA A 6 -17.58 -3.53 -5.15
C ALA A 6 -17.32 -2.21 -4.41
N VAL A 7 -18.30 -1.69 -3.67
CA VAL A 7 -18.12 -0.48 -2.85
C VAL A 7 -17.01 -0.70 -1.82
N MET A 8 -17.05 -1.83 -1.11
CA MET A 8 -16.06 -2.14 -0.09
C MET A 8 -14.66 -2.30 -0.69
N GLN A 9 -14.55 -3.07 -1.78
CA GLN A 9 -13.27 -3.31 -2.44
C GLN A 9 -12.69 -2.03 -3.03
N TYR A 10 -13.52 -1.20 -3.66
CA TYR A 10 -13.09 0.08 -4.21
C TYR A 10 -12.54 1.00 -3.13
N HIS A 11 -13.26 1.13 -2.02
CA HIS A 11 -12.85 1.95 -0.89
C HIS A 11 -11.51 1.47 -0.31
N MET A 12 -11.38 0.18 -0.06
CA MET A 12 -10.15 -0.39 0.49
C MET A 12 -8.97 -0.22 -0.46
N ALA A 13 -9.19 -0.46 -1.75
CA ALA A 13 -8.12 -0.36 -2.74
C ALA A 13 -7.67 1.10 -2.95
N GLU A 14 -8.60 2.05 -3.04
CA GLU A 14 -8.25 3.46 -3.19
C GLU A 14 -7.50 3.99 -1.97
N ARG A 15 -7.92 3.61 -0.77
CA ARG A 15 -7.24 3.97 0.45
C ARG A 15 -5.83 3.38 0.51
N ALA A 16 -5.68 2.11 0.15
CA ALA A 16 -4.38 1.44 0.12
C ALA A 16 -3.43 2.12 -0.87
N LYS A 17 -3.91 2.46 -2.07
CA LYS A 17 -3.12 3.19 -3.06
C LYS A 17 -2.59 4.50 -2.49
N LEU A 18 -3.46 5.27 -1.84
CA LEU A 18 -3.09 6.56 -1.26
C LEU A 18 -2.03 6.38 -0.18
N ASP A 19 -2.21 5.42 0.72
CA ASP A 19 -1.27 5.15 1.79
C ASP A 19 0.10 4.71 1.25
N ILE A 20 0.11 3.83 0.25
CA ILE A 20 1.36 3.38 -0.40
C ILE A 20 2.07 4.56 -1.05
N MET A 21 1.35 5.41 -1.77
CA MET A 21 1.93 6.59 -2.42
C MET A 21 2.56 7.54 -1.40
N MET A 22 1.87 7.81 -0.30
CA MET A 22 2.38 8.68 0.76
C MET A 22 3.66 8.12 1.37
N LEU A 23 3.68 6.84 1.70
CA LEU A 23 4.86 6.21 2.30
C LEU A 23 6.01 6.12 1.31
N ALA A 24 5.74 5.85 0.03
CA ALA A 24 6.77 5.88 -1.02
C ALA A 24 7.45 7.25 -1.09
N HIS A 25 6.66 8.33 -1.02
CA HIS A 25 7.19 9.68 -1.01
C HIS A 25 8.04 9.95 0.24
N GLN A 26 7.56 9.54 1.42
CA GLN A 26 8.31 9.70 2.66
C GLN A 26 9.65 8.97 2.64
N LEU A 27 9.71 7.80 2.00
CA LEU A 27 10.96 7.06 1.85
C LEU A 27 12.01 7.85 1.04
N THR A 28 11.59 8.64 0.07
CA THR A 28 12.52 9.49 -0.68
C THR A 28 12.99 10.70 0.11
N THR A 29 12.26 11.07 1.16
CA THR A 29 12.61 12.22 1.99
C THR A 29 13.68 11.89 3.03
N VAL A 30 13.68 10.67 3.57
CA VAL A 30 14.61 10.28 4.66
C VAL A 30 16.07 10.57 4.32
N PRO A 31 16.60 10.22 3.13
CA PRO A 31 18.00 10.50 2.81
C PRO A 31 18.37 11.99 2.83
N THR A 32 17.40 12.87 2.70
CA THR A 32 17.61 14.33 2.68
C THR A 32 17.69 14.94 4.07
N LEU A 33 17.33 14.18 5.11
CA LEU A 33 17.32 14.65 6.47
C LEU A 33 18.72 14.77 7.06
N LYS A 34 18.86 15.55 8.13
CA LYS A 34 20.08 15.59 8.90
C LYS A 34 20.37 14.21 9.50
N LYS A 35 21.66 13.90 9.66
CA LYS A 35 22.11 12.60 10.16
C LYS A 35 21.41 12.22 11.46
N GLU A 36 21.27 13.15 12.40
CA GLU A 36 20.65 12.92 13.70
C GLU A 36 19.15 12.68 13.63
N ASP A 37 18.49 13.09 12.55
CA ASP A 37 17.04 12.93 12.38
C ASP A 37 16.66 11.62 11.68
N LYS A 38 17.59 11.02 10.94
CA LYS A 38 17.32 9.81 10.13
C LYS A 38 16.86 8.60 10.95
N PRO A 39 17.47 8.27 12.11
CA PRO A 39 17.02 7.11 12.88
C PRO A 39 15.57 7.20 13.34
N GLY A 40 15.14 8.38 13.79
CA GLY A 40 13.75 8.60 14.20
C GLY A 40 12.77 8.49 13.04
N ALA A 41 13.11 9.09 11.89
CA ALA A 41 12.30 9.01 10.69
C ALA A 41 12.17 7.56 10.20
N LYS A 42 13.27 6.81 10.19
CA LYS A 42 13.27 5.38 9.83
C LYS A 42 12.36 4.59 10.76
N PHE A 43 12.43 4.84 12.06
CA PHE A 43 11.58 4.17 13.05
C PHE A 43 10.10 4.40 12.75
N VAL A 44 9.70 5.65 12.54
CA VAL A 44 8.30 6.00 12.27
C VAL A 44 7.82 5.34 10.97
N LEU A 45 8.63 5.40 9.92
CA LEU A 45 8.27 4.79 8.64
C LEU A 45 8.14 3.26 8.74
N THR A 46 9.02 2.62 9.51
CA THR A 46 8.93 1.18 9.76
C THR A 46 7.61 0.82 10.42
N GLU A 47 7.19 1.60 11.43
CA GLU A 47 5.91 1.40 12.10
C GLU A 47 4.73 1.59 11.14
N LEU A 48 4.73 2.66 10.34
CA LEU A 48 3.65 2.94 9.38
C LEU A 48 3.57 1.86 8.30
N LEU A 49 4.69 1.39 7.79
CA LEU A 49 4.73 0.30 6.81
C LEU A 49 4.20 -1.00 7.41
N SER A 50 4.51 -1.27 8.68
CA SER A 50 4.00 -2.46 9.37
C SER A 50 2.49 -2.41 9.55
N VAL A 51 1.93 -1.23 9.85
CA VAL A 51 0.48 -1.03 9.93
C VAL A 51 -0.16 -1.23 8.55
N LEU A 52 0.43 -0.66 7.51
CA LEU A 52 -0.06 -0.83 6.14
C LEU A 52 -0.07 -2.30 5.72
N ARG A 53 0.99 -3.04 6.05
CA ARG A 53 1.07 -4.48 5.77
C ARG A 53 -0.08 -5.23 6.44
N ALA A 54 -0.34 -4.95 7.71
CA ALA A 54 -1.44 -5.56 8.46
C ALA A 54 -2.80 -5.19 7.85
N ASP A 55 -2.97 -3.95 7.40
CA ASP A 55 -4.20 -3.50 6.72
C ASP A 55 -4.42 -4.28 5.42
N MET A 56 -3.36 -4.55 4.66
CA MET A 56 -3.47 -5.33 3.42
C MET A 56 -3.86 -6.78 3.70
N GLU A 57 -3.30 -7.39 4.73
CA GLU A 57 -3.69 -8.74 5.14
C GLU A 57 -5.16 -8.78 5.59
N GLY A 58 -5.58 -7.78 6.34
CA GLY A 58 -6.98 -7.63 6.77
C GLY A 58 -7.92 -7.46 5.58
N ALA A 59 -7.53 -6.66 4.60
CA ALA A 59 -8.31 -6.46 3.37
C ALA A 59 -8.45 -7.76 2.58
N GLU A 60 -7.40 -8.57 2.48
CA GLU A 60 -7.49 -9.89 1.86
C GLU A 60 -8.49 -10.78 2.58
N SER A 61 -8.44 -10.81 3.91
CA SER A 61 -9.35 -11.63 4.72
C SER A 61 -10.80 -11.21 4.54
N VAL A 62 -11.08 -9.91 4.48
CA VAL A 62 -12.44 -9.37 4.37
C VAL A 62 -12.99 -9.54 2.96
N THR A 63 -12.19 -9.29 1.93
CA THR A 63 -12.65 -9.26 0.53
C THR A 63 -12.45 -10.57 -0.22
N GLY A 64 -11.56 -11.43 0.25
CA GLY A 64 -11.15 -12.63 -0.48
C GLY A 64 -10.28 -12.32 -1.70
N ARG A 65 -9.83 -11.07 -1.90
CA ARG A 65 -9.00 -10.68 -3.04
C ARG A 65 -7.53 -10.91 -2.72
N ALA A 66 -6.95 -11.91 -3.39
CA ALA A 66 -5.53 -12.28 -3.21
C ALA A 66 -4.56 -11.15 -3.55
N GLU A 67 -4.98 -10.20 -4.37
CA GLU A 67 -4.17 -9.03 -4.74
C GLU A 67 -3.75 -8.22 -3.52
N PHE A 68 -4.60 -8.11 -2.50
CA PHE A 68 -4.21 -7.45 -1.25
C PHE A 68 -3.09 -8.20 -0.53
N GLY A 69 -3.10 -9.53 -0.56
CA GLY A 69 -2.02 -10.35 0.01
C GLY A 69 -0.71 -10.16 -0.75
N LYS A 70 -0.77 -10.03 -2.08
CA LYS A 70 0.40 -9.73 -2.89
C LYS A 70 0.98 -8.36 -2.56
N ALA A 71 0.11 -7.38 -2.32
CA ALA A 71 0.55 -6.06 -1.87
C ALA A 71 1.24 -6.14 -0.51
N ALA A 72 0.70 -6.93 0.43
CA ALA A 72 1.31 -7.16 1.74
C ALA A 72 2.72 -7.75 1.61
N GLU A 73 2.90 -8.75 0.73
CA GLU A 73 4.22 -9.32 0.43
C GLU A 73 5.19 -8.27 -0.12
N GLY A 74 4.70 -7.39 -0.99
CA GLY A 74 5.49 -6.27 -1.51
C GLY A 74 5.92 -5.31 -0.40
N ILE A 75 5.06 -5.03 0.57
CA ILE A 75 5.41 -4.19 1.71
C ILE A 75 6.43 -4.88 2.63
N ASP A 76 6.40 -6.21 2.76
CA ASP A 76 7.45 -6.95 3.46
C ASP A 76 8.83 -6.72 2.82
N GLU A 77 8.90 -6.72 1.48
CA GLU A 77 10.14 -6.41 0.77
C GLU A 77 10.59 -4.96 1.04
N VAL A 78 9.63 -4.03 1.07
CA VAL A 78 9.92 -2.63 1.41
C VAL A 78 10.52 -2.52 2.82
N LEU A 79 9.93 -3.21 3.79
CA LEU A 79 10.43 -3.25 5.17
C LEU A 79 11.86 -3.77 5.24
N SER A 80 12.17 -4.84 4.50
CA SER A 80 13.53 -5.39 4.44
C SER A 80 14.53 -4.38 3.88
N LEU A 81 14.15 -3.68 2.82
CA LEU A 81 15.01 -2.66 2.20
C LEU A 81 15.23 -1.46 3.13
N VAL A 82 14.18 -1.03 3.84
CA VAL A 82 14.27 0.05 4.83
C VAL A 82 15.22 -0.34 5.96
N SER A 83 15.17 -1.60 6.41
CA SER A 83 16.04 -2.08 7.50
C SER A 83 17.52 -1.95 7.15
N THR A 84 17.87 -2.04 5.88
CA THR A 84 19.25 -1.89 5.39
C THR A 84 19.53 -0.53 4.77
N ASN A 85 18.67 0.46 5.03
CA ASN A 85 18.82 1.85 4.57
C ASN A 85 18.80 2.02 3.05
N GLN A 86 18.14 1.12 2.33
CA GLN A 86 17.98 1.20 0.87
C GLN A 86 16.67 1.91 0.52
N PHE A 87 16.57 3.19 0.90
CA PHE A 87 15.32 3.95 0.82
C PHE A 87 14.83 4.20 -0.61
N GLY A 88 15.74 4.45 -1.55
CA GLY A 88 15.38 4.67 -2.95
C GLY A 88 14.77 3.43 -3.59
N ILE A 89 15.41 2.28 -3.38
CA ILE A 89 14.90 0.99 -3.88
C ILE A 89 13.58 0.64 -3.16
N ALA A 90 13.49 0.92 -1.86
CA ALA A 90 12.28 0.70 -1.09
C ALA A 90 11.09 1.51 -1.67
N SER A 91 11.32 2.77 -2.05
CA SER A 91 10.29 3.59 -2.69
C SER A 91 9.83 2.98 -4.02
N ASP A 92 10.75 2.48 -4.83
CA ASP A 92 10.42 1.82 -6.10
C ASP A 92 9.57 0.56 -5.86
N LYS A 93 9.89 -0.22 -4.83
CA LYS A 93 9.12 -1.41 -4.44
C LYS A 93 7.71 -1.06 -3.98
N CYS A 94 7.52 0.09 -3.35
CA CYS A 94 6.17 0.59 -3.03
C CYS A 94 5.34 0.76 -4.32
N GLY A 95 5.94 1.30 -5.37
CA GLY A 95 5.28 1.44 -6.67
C GLY A 95 4.84 0.09 -7.23
N GLU A 96 5.67 -0.94 -7.10
CA GLU A 96 5.33 -2.30 -7.53
C GLU A 96 4.19 -2.89 -6.69
N ALA A 97 4.18 -2.63 -5.39
CA ALA A 97 3.12 -3.11 -4.48
C ALA A 97 1.76 -2.49 -4.80
N MET A 98 1.71 -1.34 -5.45
CA MET A 98 0.47 -0.71 -5.89
C MET A 98 -0.22 -1.45 -7.03
N ILE A 99 0.52 -2.18 -7.86
CA ILE A 99 -0.02 -2.82 -9.06
C ILE A 99 -1.19 -3.75 -8.75
N PRO A 100 -1.08 -4.73 -7.84
CA PRO A 100 -2.21 -5.60 -7.53
C PRO A 100 -3.39 -4.84 -6.92
N VAL A 101 -3.14 -3.82 -6.11
CA VAL A 101 -4.20 -3.01 -5.50
C VAL A 101 -4.95 -2.20 -6.57
N THR A 102 -4.24 -1.67 -7.55
CA THR A 102 -4.83 -0.95 -8.69
C THR A 102 -5.75 -1.87 -9.47
N SER A 103 -5.40 -3.14 -9.63
CA SER A 103 -6.25 -4.14 -10.28
C SER A 103 -7.58 -4.32 -9.54
N VAL A 104 -7.55 -4.40 -8.21
CA VAL A 104 -8.79 -4.48 -7.40
C VAL A 104 -9.66 -3.24 -7.61
N ALA A 105 -9.06 -2.05 -7.59
CA ALA A 105 -9.79 -0.80 -7.79
C ALA A 105 -10.44 -0.77 -9.17
N ALA A 106 -9.73 -1.20 -10.21
CA ALA A 106 -10.25 -1.22 -11.58
C ALA A 106 -11.44 -2.17 -11.73
N ASP A 107 -11.35 -3.37 -11.16
CA ASP A 107 -12.43 -4.35 -11.21
C ASP A 107 -13.67 -3.83 -10.48
N ALA A 108 -13.49 -3.27 -9.29
CA ALA A 108 -14.59 -2.71 -8.50
C ALA A 108 -15.22 -1.51 -9.21
N PHE A 109 -14.40 -0.63 -9.79
CA PHE A 109 -14.88 0.53 -10.57
C PHE A 109 -15.78 0.07 -11.72
N SER A 110 -15.39 -0.99 -12.44
CA SER A 110 -16.19 -1.51 -13.55
C SER A 110 -17.58 -1.95 -13.10
N VAL A 111 -17.68 -2.63 -11.96
CA VAL A 111 -18.96 -3.05 -11.38
C VAL A 111 -19.81 -1.84 -10.98
N LEU A 112 -19.22 -0.88 -10.27
CA LEU A 112 -19.93 0.30 -9.80
C LEU A 112 -20.41 1.18 -10.96
N SER A 113 -19.61 1.30 -12.03
CA SER A 113 -19.96 2.03 -13.22
C SER A 113 -21.12 1.36 -13.97
N ALA A 114 -21.09 0.03 -14.10
CA ALA A 114 -22.17 -0.74 -14.74
C ALA A 114 -23.48 -0.60 -13.96
N GLU A 115 -23.43 -0.49 -12.63
CA GLU A 115 -24.59 -0.28 -11.76
C GLU A 115 -24.97 1.20 -11.62
N LYS A 116 -24.27 2.09 -12.33
CA LYS A 116 -24.48 3.54 -12.29
C LYS A 116 -24.36 4.16 -10.90
N LEU A 117 -23.46 3.61 -10.09
CA LEU A 117 -23.19 4.10 -8.74
C LEU A 117 -22.06 5.14 -8.71
N ILE A 118 -21.29 5.20 -9.77
CA ILE A 118 -20.26 6.24 -9.97
C ILE A 118 -20.13 6.57 -11.44
#